data_de700be9e5df6ece8f88fe6868a3bb83
#
_entry.id   de700be9e5df6ece8f88fe6868a3bb83
#
_cell.length_a   1.000
_cell.length_b   1.000
_cell.length_c   1.000
_cell.angle_alpha   90.00
_cell.angle_beta   90.00
_cell.angle_gamma   90.00
#
_symmetry.space_group_name_H-M   'P 1'
#
loop_
_entity.id
_entity.type
_entity.pdbx_description
1 polymer ?
#
loop_
_entity_poly.entity_id
_entity_poly.type
_entity_poly.pdbx_seq_one_letter_code
_entity_poly.pdbx_strand_id
1 'polypeptide(L)'
;LFVNKDGNKLSGNLMSFEEANDLFWDQKADIFMPGAASKLVTKEQVGRLIKKGLEVISCGANDPFIDNALFFGDNAAFIDSSVSVIPDFVANCGMARVFAYLMQPEAEMTDGAIFNDVSETINEFLKKIREIDDSKLDITRKSLINSFK
;
A
#
# COMPACT_ATOMS: atom_id res chain seq x y z
N LEU A 1 -23.85 7.61 -8.22
CA LEU A 1 -24.12 6.24 -8.72
C LEU A 1 -24.91 5.52 -7.63
N PHE A 2 -26.19 5.19 -7.88
CA PHE A 2 -26.97 4.36 -6.95
C PHE A 2 -27.00 2.94 -7.52
N VAL A 3 -26.37 2.03 -6.81
CA VAL A 3 -26.36 0.60 -7.13
C VAL A 3 -27.04 -0.14 -5.99
N ASN A 4 -28.05 -0.94 -6.32
CA ASN A 4 -28.70 -1.83 -5.36
C ASN A 4 -27.97 -3.18 -5.38
N LYS A 5 -27.66 -3.70 -4.19
CA LYS A 5 -27.07 -5.02 -4.01
C LYS A 5 -28.12 -5.95 -3.36
N ASP A 6 -28.38 -7.05 -4.05
CA ASP A 6 -29.21 -8.15 -3.54
C ASP A 6 -28.38 -9.45 -3.62
N GLY A 7 -27.89 -9.91 -2.49
CA GLY A 7 -26.93 -11.01 -2.42
C GLY A 7 -25.67 -10.69 -3.24
N ASN A 8 -25.40 -11.51 -4.27
CA ASN A 8 -24.28 -11.31 -5.20
C ASN A 8 -24.68 -10.60 -6.51
N LYS A 9 -25.93 -10.12 -6.61
CA LYS A 9 -26.42 -9.40 -7.79
C LYS A 9 -26.35 -7.90 -7.56
N LEU A 10 -25.84 -7.20 -8.54
CA LEU A 10 -25.88 -5.74 -8.62
C LEU A 10 -26.93 -5.34 -9.65
N SER A 11 -27.71 -4.30 -9.34
CA SER A 11 -28.69 -3.72 -10.26
C SER A 11 -28.63 -2.20 -10.16
N GLY A 12 -29.03 -1.53 -11.24
CA GLY A 12 -29.00 -0.08 -11.36
C GLY A 12 -28.26 0.34 -12.62
N ASN A 13 -27.73 1.53 -12.62
CA ASN A 13 -26.95 2.05 -13.74
C ASN A 13 -25.51 1.52 -13.67
N LEU A 14 -25.29 0.32 -14.18
CA LEU A 14 -24.00 -0.36 -14.17
C LEU A 14 -23.22 -0.01 -15.44
N MET A 15 -21.93 0.22 -15.29
CA MET A 15 -20.97 0.29 -16.40
C MET A 15 -20.22 -1.05 -16.52
N SER A 16 -19.59 -1.28 -17.66
CA SER A 16 -18.75 -2.46 -17.84
C SER A 16 -17.53 -2.42 -16.92
N PHE A 17 -16.92 -3.58 -16.69
CA PHE A 17 -15.69 -3.65 -15.91
C PHE A 17 -14.57 -2.82 -16.55
N GLU A 18 -14.45 -2.87 -17.87
CA GLU A 18 -13.43 -2.15 -18.63
C GLU A 18 -13.60 -0.64 -18.48
N GLU A 19 -14.84 -0.14 -18.64
CA GLU A 19 -15.14 1.29 -18.43
C GLU A 19 -14.87 1.74 -17.00
N ALA A 20 -15.30 0.94 -16.01
CA ALA A 20 -15.08 1.26 -14.61
C ALA A 20 -13.57 1.25 -14.25
N ASN A 21 -12.83 0.26 -14.76
CA ASN A 21 -11.39 0.15 -14.57
C ASN A 21 -10.64 1.32 -15.23
N ASP A 22 -11.02 1.72 -16.42
CA ASP A 22 -10.38 2.86 -17.08
C ASP A 22 -10.66 4.18 -16.35
N LEU A 23 -11.91 4.44 -15.97
CA LEU A 23 -12.29 5.64 -15.24
C LEU A 23 -11.71 5.72 -13.83
N PHE A 24 -11.43 4.59 -13.20
CA PHE A 24 -10.86 4.53 -11.85
C PHE A 24 -9.53 5.29 -11.76
N TRP A 25 -8.65 5.10 -12.75
CA TRP A 25 -7.31 5.68 -12.75
C TRP A 25 -7.27 7.19 -13.01
N ASP A 26 -8.39 7.79 -13.39
CA ASP A 26 -8.55 9.24 -13.57
C ASP A 26 -9.29 9.93 -12.41
N GLN A 27 -9.59 9.18 -11.35
CA GLN A 27 -10.21 9.77 -10.17
C GLN A 27 -9.19 10.57 -9.35
N LYS A 28 -9.67 11.68 -8.75
CA LYS A 28 -8.87 12.41 -7.77
C LYS A 28 -8.83 11.60 -6.47
N ALA A 29 -7.64 11.34 -5.98
CA ALA A 29 -7.40 10.70 -4.70
C ALA A 29 -6.08 11.22 -4.12
N ASP A 30 -6.05 11.44 -2.81
CA ASP A 30 -4.83 11.81 -2.10
C ASP A 30 -4.02 10.55 -1.69
N ILE A 31 -4.73 9.45 -1.43
CA ILE A 31 -4.14 8.17 -1.02
C ILE A 31 -4.70 7.04 -1.90
N PHE A 32 -3.81 6.16 -2.37
CA PHE A 32 -4.16 4.93 -3.05
C PHE A 32 -3.67 3.71 -2.27
N MET A 33 -4.55 2.75 -2.01
CA MET A 33 -4.21 1.52 -1.31
C MET A 33 -4.47 0.30 -2.20
N PRO A 34 -3.47 -0.17 -2.97
CA PRO A 34 -3.60 -1.40 -3.74
C PRO A 34 -3.68 -2.60 -2.79
N GLY A 35 -4.84 -3.21 -2.67
CA GLY A 35 -5.10 -4.29 -1.72
C GLY A 35 -5.63 -5.59 -2.34
N ALA A 36 -5.83 -5.63 -3.68
CA ALA A 36 -6.51 -6.76 -4.30
C ALA A 36 -5.62 -7.98 -4.53
N ALA A 37 -4.49 -7.80 -5.21
CA ALA A 37 -3.53 -8.87 -5.48
C ALA A 37 -2.18 -8.30 -5.92
N SER A 38 -1.17 -9.19 -6.02
CA SER A 38 0.15 -8.87 -6.54
C SER A 38 0.12 -8.57 -8.03
N LYS A 39 1.01 -7.69 -8.48
CA LYS A 39 1.30 -7.40 -9.90
C LYS A 39 0.07 -7.00 -10.74
N LEU A 40 -0.81 -6.18 -10.17
CA LEU A 40 -1.98 -5.67 -10.86
C LEU A 40 -1.87 -4.20 -11.29
N VAL A 41 -0.95 -3.45 -10.72
CA VAL A 41 -0.86 -2.00 -10.90
C VAL A 41 0.28 -1.66 -11.84
N THR A 42 -0.02 -0.97 -12.94
CA THR A 42 0.99 -0.53 -13.89
C THR A 42 1.54 0.85 -13.55
N LYS A 43 2.73 1.14 -14.04
CA LYS A 43 3.36 2.46 -13.97
C LYS A 43 2.51 3.56 -14.59
N GLU A 44 1.85 3.26 -15.73
CA GLU A 44 0.99 4.19 -16.45
C GLU A 44 -0.27 4.55 -15.62
N GLN A 45 -0.86 3.57 -14.97
CA GLN A 45 -2.00 3.74 -14.07
C GLN A 45 -1.66 4.66 -12.90
N VAL A 46 -0.52 4.41 -12.24
CA VAL A 46 -0.02 5.28 -11.17
C VAL A 46 0.25 6.68 -11.69
N GLY A 47 0.85 6.81 -12.89
CA GLY A 47 1.09 8.10 -13.52
C GLY A 47 -0.20 8.91 -13.77
N ARG A 48 -1.33 8.25 -14.07
CA ARG A 48 -2.65 8.90 -14.18
C ARG A 48 -3.11 9.45 -12.81
N LEU A 49 -3.02 8.64 -11.75
CA LEU A 49 -3.37 9.08 -10.39
C LEU A 49 -2.49 10.24 -9.90
N ILE A 50 -1.17 10.20 -10.16
CA ILE A 50 -0.26 11.29 -9.79
C ILE A 50 -0.67 12.60 -10.48
N LYS A 51 -1.04 12.56 -11.76
CA LYS A 51 -1.56 13.73 -12.49
C LYS A 51 -2.85 14.28 -11.89
N LYS A 52 -3.60 13.47 -11.17
CA LYS A 52 -4.85 13.85 -10.47
C LYS A 52 -4.64 14.24 -9.01
N GLY A 53 -3.40 14.25 -8.52
CA GLY A 53 -3.06 14.74 -7.20
C GLY A 53 -2.76 13.66 -6.16
N LEU A 54 -2.46 12.43 -6.58
CA LEU A 54 -2.05 11.37 -5.66
C LEU A 54 -0.77 11.77 -4.92
N GLU A 55 -0.80 11.69 -3.59
CA GLU A 55 0.32 12.02 -2.72
C GLU A 55 0.98 10.78 -2.09
N VAL A 56 0.19 9.74 -1.80
CA VAL A 56 0.68 8.56 -1.07
C VAL A 56 0.11 7.28 -1.65
N ILE A 57 0.96 6.26 -1.77
CA ILE A 57 0.55 4.87 -1.98
C ILE A 57 0.89 4.07 -0.73
N SER A 58 -0.09 3.35 -0.15
CA SER A 58 0.12 2.42 0.96
C SER A 58 -0.17 0.99 0.47
N CYS A 59 0.86 0.17 0.31
CA CYS A 59 0.75 -1.14 -0.33
C CYS A 59 0.12 -2.18 0.61
N GLY A 60 -1.20 -2.41 0.46
CA GLY A 60 -1.93 -3.45 1.20
C GLY A 60 -1.78 -4.86 0.60
N ALA A 61 -1.52 -4.97 -0.71
CA ALA A 61 -1.17 -6.24 -1.35
C ALA A 61 0.35 -6.43 -1.40
N ASN A 62 0.81 -7.67 -1.37
CA ASN A 62 2.22 -7.99 -1.59
C ASN A 62 2.60 -7.69 -3.05
N ASP A 63 3.73 -7.03 -3.27
CA ASP A 63 4.30 -6.73 -4.59
C ASP A 63 3.22 -6.24 -5.60
N PRO A 64 2.52 -5.11 -5.33
CA PRO A 64 1.34 -4.73 -6.10
C PRO A 64 1.65 -4.24 -7.51
N PHE A 65 2.87 -3.77 -7.76
CA PHE A 65 3.26 -3.20 -9.05
C PHE A 65 3.68 -4.28 -10.05
N ILE A 66 3.28 -4.11 -11.30
CA ILE A 66 3.75 -4.98 -12.39
C ILE A 66 5.22 -4.69 -12.65
N ASP A 67 6.06 -5.69 -12.40
CA ASP A 67 7.50 -5.63 -12.62
C ASP A 67 8.05 -7.01 -12.99
N ASN A 68 9.18 -7.03 -13.68
CA ASN A 68 9.90 -8.26 -14.01
C ASN A 68 10.83 -8.75 -12.89
N ALA A 69 11.19 -7.86 -11.97
CA ALA A 69 11.99 -8.18 -10.80
C ALA A 69 11.13 -8.77 -9.68
N LEU A 70 11.77 -9.51 -8.76
CA LEU A 70 11.07 -10.18 -7.66
C LEU A 70 10.54 -9.22 -6.59
N PHE A 71 11.24 -8.12 -6.29
CA PHE A 71 10.86 -7.24 -5.19
C PHE A 71 10.85 -5.76 -5.54
N PHE A 72 11.86 -5.28 -6.23
CA PHE A 72 12.03 -3.85 -6.50
C PHE A 72 12.66 -3.67 -7.87
N GLY A 73 11.83 -3.69 -8.90
CA GLY A 73 12.25 -3.52 -10.28
C GLY A 73 12.12 -2.07 -10.76
N ASP A 74 12.32 -1.86 -12.05
CA ASP A 74 12.37 -0.54 -12.66
C ASP A 74 11.05 0.24 -12.53
N ASN A 75 9.90 -0.44 -12.59
CA ASN A 75 8.60 0.19 -12.44
C ASN A 75 8.36 0.60 -10.98
N ALA A 76 8.66 -0.29 -10.02
CA ALA A 76 8.56 0.01 -8.60
C ALA A 76 9.50 1.18 -8.22
N ALA A 77 10.74 1.17 -8.71
CA ALA A 77 11.70 2.25 -8.50
C ALA A 77 11.23 3.59 -9.08
N PHE A 78 10.67 3.58 -10.29
CA PHE A 78 10.09 4.78 -10.88
C PHE A 78 8.92 5.32 -10.05
N ILE A 79 8.02 4.46 -9.59
CA ILE A 79 6.86 4.85 -8.78
C ILE A 79 7.34 5.43 -7.45
N ASP A 80 8.26 4.76 -6.75
CA ASP A 80 8.82 5.18 -5.45
C ASP A 80 9.54 6.54 -5.53
N SER A 81 10.17 6.83 -6.67
CA SER A 81 10.80 8.14 -6.93
C SER A 81 9.82 9.24 -7.36
N SER A 82 8.57 8.91 -7.66
CA SER A 82 7.56 9.83 -8.20
C SER A 82 6.47 10.21 -7.20
N VAL A 83 6.22 9.37 -6.22
CA VAL A 83 5.19 9.54 -5.17
C VAL A 83 5.63 8.85 -3.88
N SER A 84 5.13 9.28 -2.72
CA SER A 84 5.40 8.57 -1.45
C SER A 84 4.84 7.15 -1.50
N VAL A 85 5.69 6.12 -1.40
CA VAL A 85 5.27 4.71 -1.37
C VAL A 85 5.63 4.09 -0.02
N ILE A 86 4.62 3.72 0.77
CA ILE A 86 4.81 2.86 1.93
C ILE A 86 4.78 1.42 1.40
N PRO A 87 5.93 0.71 1.40
CA PRO A 87 6.02 -0.60 0.79
C PRO A 87 5.18 -1.65 1.54
N ASP A 88 4.87 -2.72 0.86
CA ASP A 88 4.04 -3.81 1.36
C ASP A 88 4.58 -4.45 2.63
N PHE A 89 5.89 -4.71 2.71
CA PHE A 89 6.52 -5.29 3.90
C PHE A 89 6.46 -4.37 5.14
N VAL A 90 6.08 -3.10 4.98
CA VAL A 90 5.77 -2.16 6.07
C VAL A 90 4.25 -2.04 6.25
N ALA A 91 3.53 -1.67 5.20
CA ALA A 91 2.08 -1.41 5.28
C ALA A 91 1.25 -2.68 5.52
N ASN A 92 1.74 -3.85 5.09
CA ASN A 92 1.07 -5.15 5.18
C ASN A 92 1.75 -6.10 6.20
N CYS A 93 2.60 -5.60 7.09
CA CYS A 93 3.28 -6.42 8.08
C CYS A 93 2.37 -6.91 9.22
N GLY A 94 1.13 -6.45 9.29
CA GLY A 94 0.24 -6.63 10.43
C GLY A 94 0.15 -8.07 10.95
N MET A 95 -0.12 -9.05 10.10
CA MET A 95 -0.21 -10.45 10.53
C MET A 95 1.11 -11.00 11.09
N ALA A 96 2.23 -10.72 10.43
CA ALA A 96 3.54 -11.15 10.89
C ALA A 96 3.88 -10.53 12.26
N ARG A 97 3.55 -9.23 12.44
CA ARG A 97 3.76 -8.54 13.71
C ARG A 97 2.86 -9.08 14.81
N VAL A 98 1.58 -9.35 14.51
CA VAL A 98 0.65 -9.96 15.47
C VAL A 98 1.17 -11.29 15.98
N PHE A 99 1.64 -12.19 15.12
CA PHE A 99 2.25 -13.43 15.56
C PHE A 99 3.48 -13.21 16.43
N ALA A 100 4.36 -12.29 16.05
CA ALA A 100 5.53 -11.96 16.85
C ALA A 100 5.17 -11.37 18.22
N TYR A 101 4.12 -10.54 18.30
CA TYR A 101 3.60 -10.00 19.55
C TYR A 101 3.05 -11.10 20.45
N LEU A 102 2.20 -11.97 19.92
CA LEU A 102 1.55 -13.05 20.68
C LEU A 102 2.51 -14.14 21.16
N MET A 103 3.72 -14.21 20.61
CA MET A 103 4.79 -15.09 21.10
C MET A 103 5.53 -14.53 22.31
N GLN A 104 5.31 -13.28 22.71
CA GLN A 104 5.94 -12.70 23.88
C GLN A 104 5.25 -13.19 25.16
N PRO A 105 6.01 -13.57 26.22
CA PRO A 105 5.43 -14.12 27.44
C PRO A 105 4.45 -13.20 28.17
N GLU A 106 4.60 -11.88 27.99
CA GLU A 106 3.84 -10.84 28.68
C GLU A 106 2.83 -10.12 27.74
N ALA A 107 2.54 -10.71 26.57
CA ALA A 107 1.64 -10.09 25.60
C ALA A 107 0.21 -10.00 26.18
N GLU A 108 -0.34 -8.80 26.16
CA GLU A 108 -1.74 -8.57 26.49
C GLU A 108 -2.64 -9.01 25.33
N MET A 109 -3.53 -9.97 25.58
CA MET A 109 -4.40 -10.62 24.58
C MET A 109 -5.68 -9.83 24.34
N THR A 110 -5.58 -8.52 24.15
CA THR A 110 -6.71 -7.65 23.80
C THR A 110 -6.54 -7.07 22.41
N ASP A 111 -7.65 -6.82 21.72
CA ASP A 111 -7.61 -6.18 20.39
C ASP A 111 -6.87 -4.84 20.45
N GLY A 112 -7.11 -4.04 21.50
CA GLY A 112 -6.46 -2.75 21.68
C GLY A 112 -4.95 -2.83 21.78
N ALA A 113 -4.42 -3.77 22.57
CA ALA A 113 -2.98 -3.97 22.73
C ALA A 113 -2.34 -4.47 21.42
N ILE A 114 -2.99 -5.40 20.74
CA ILE A 114 -2.52 -5.95 19.47
C ILE A 114 -2.46 -4.85 18.38
N PHE A 115 -3.54 -4.09 18.23
CA PHE A 115 -3.58 -3.00 17.23
C PHE A 115 -2.58 -1.87 17.55
N ASN A 116 -2.41 -1.54 18.82
CA ASN A 116 -1.43 -0.53 19.23
C ASN A 116 -0.01 -0.98 18.92
N ASP A 117 0.36 -2.22 19.24
CA ASP A 117 1.69 -2.75 18.96
C ASP A 117 2.04 -2.72 17.47
N VAL A 118 1.10 -3.13 16.61
CA VAL A 118 1.28 -3.07 15.16
C VAL A 118 1.43 -1.62 14.67
N SER A 119 0.56 -0.73 15.15
CA SER A 119 0.57 0.68 14.75
C SER A 119 1.83 1.39 15.20
N GLU A 120 2.30 1.15 16.41
CA GLU A 120 3.55 1.70 16.93
C GLU A 120 4.75 1.18 16.15
N THR A 121 4.79 -0.12 15.83
CA THR A 121 5.87 -0.71 15.05
C THR A 121 6.00 -0.05 13.67
N ILE A 122 4.88 0.14 12.96
CA ILE A 122 4.87 0.80 11.65
C ILE A 122 5.30 2.28 11.79
N ASN A 123 4.76 2.98 12.79
CA ASN A 123 5.05 4.40 13.01
C ASN A 123 6.52 4.63 13.36
N GLU A 124 7.09 3.82 14.24
CA GLU A 124 8.51 3.90 14.60
C GLU A 124 9.41 3.61 13.39
N PHE A 125 9.06 2.62 12.58
CA PHE A 125 9.80 2.33 11.37
C PHE A 125 9.80 3.51 10.41
N LEU A 126 8.65 4.11 10.14
CA LEU A 126 8.54 5.27 9.26
C LEU A 126 9.28 6.50 9.81
N LYS A 127 9.27 6.71 11.14
CA LYS A 127 10.06 7.76 11.79
C LYS A 127 11.56 7.55 11.55
N LYS A 128 12.07 6.33 11.74
CA LYS A 128 13.48 6.01 11.48
C LYS A 128 13.89 6.26 10.03
N ILE A 129 13.05 5.89 9.07
CA ILE A 129 13.33 6.19 7.65
C ILE A 129 13.41 7.70 7.41
N ARG A 130 12.52 8.46 8.04
CA ARG A 130 12.47 9.91 7.93
C ARG A 130 13.65 10.62 8.60
N GLU A 131 14.20 10.07 9.67
CA GLU A 131 15.42 10.57 10.32
C GLU A 131 16.68 10.41 9.44
N ILE A 132 16.68 9.38 8.57
CA ILE A 132 17.79 9.14 7.63
C ILE A 132 17.74 10.14 6.48
N ASP A 133 16.55 10.39 5.95
CA ASP A 133 16.29 11.32 4.88
C ASP A 133 14.82 11.77 4.93
N ASP A 134 14.59 13.06 5.15
CA ASP A 134 13.26 13.67 5.29
C ASP A 134 12.49 13.80 3.95
N SER A 135 13.08 13.38 2.83
CA SER A 135 12.38 13.32 1.55
C SER A 135 11.17 12.39 1.63
N LYS A 136 10.05 12.84 1.06
CA LYS A 136 8.82 12.05 0.93
C LYS A 136 8.91 10.97 -0.15
N LEU A 137 9.98 10.93 -0.93
CA LEU A 137 10.19 10.00 -2.04
C LEU A 137 11.23 8.94 -1.68
N ASP A 138 11.32 7.90 -2.48
CA ASP A 138 12.26 6.78 -2.33
C ASP A 138 12.14 6.04 -0.98
N ILE A 139 10.94 6.00 -0.39
CA ILE A 139 10.72 5.37 0.93
C ILE A 139 10.98 3.87 0.86
N THR A 140 10.50 3.19 -0.19
CA THR A 140 10.75 1.75 -0.39
C THR A 140 12.24 1.47 -0.49
N ARG A 141 12.96 2.23 -1.32
CA ARG A 141 14.40 2.09 -1.51
C ARG A 141 15.18 2.30 -0.22
N LYS A 142 14.86 3.37 0.53
CA LYS A 142 15.46 3.66 1.84
C LYS A 142 15.20 2.54 2.84
N SER A 143 13.98 2.03 2.86
CA SER A 143 13.57 0.93 3.72
C SER A 143 14.38 -0.33 3.44
N LEU A 144 14.55 -0.71 2.17
CA LEU A 144 15.34 -1.88 1.78
C LEU A 144 16.81 -1.72 2.17
N ILE A 145 17.44 -0.57 1.89
CA ILE A 145 18.86 -0.34 2.21
C ILE A 145 19.12 -0.42 3.72
N ASN A 146 18.17 0.01 4.55
CA ASN A 146 18.35 0.06 6.00
C ASN A 146 17.91 -1.23 6.71
N SER A 147 17.12 -2.08 6.08
CA SER A 147 16.75 -3.39 6.62
C SER A 147 17.91 -4.41 6.59
N PHE A 148 18.96 -4.14 5.82
CA PHE A 148 20.14 -4.99 5.69
C PHE A 148 21.37 -4.48 6.44
N LYS A 149 21.23 -3.46 7.27
CA LYS A 149 22.26 -2.96 8.21
C LYS A 149 21.98 -3.41 9.62
#